data_e3d9e18a7aaabf87a6e2c56ecd104759
#
_entry.id   e3d9e18a7aaabf87a6e2c56ecd104759
#
_cell.length_a   1.000
_cell.length_b   1.000
_cell.length_c   1.000
_cell.angle_alpha   90.00
_cell.angle_beta   90.00
_cell.angle_gamma   90.00
#
_symmetry.space_group_name_H-M   'P 1'
#
loop_
_entity.id
_entity.type
_entity.pdbx_description
1 polymer ?
#
loop_
_entity_poly.entity_id
_entity_poly.type
_entity_poly.pdbx_seq_one_letter_code
_entity_poly.pdbx_strand_id
1 'polypeptide(L)'
;FITDYPVEMSPLCKKHRDNPELTERFELMVNGKELANAYSELNDPIDQRERFEEQVKLSEKGDDEAMFIDLDFVRSLEYGMPPTSGMGIGIDRLCMFLTNNSSIQEVLFFPQMRPEVKPVKLELSDQEKEIHEILKKKNKCELKELRSGVEMSNKAWDKAMKGLSKKGVLKVSKEDESLYVALL
;
A
#
# COMPACT_ATOMS: atom_id res chain seq x y z
N PHE A 1 17.99 -11.84 -19.57
CA PHE A 1 17.16 -12.89 -18.98
C PHE A 1 17.69 -13.24 -17.60
N ILE A 2 16.80 -13.42 -16.64
CA ILE A 2 17.08 -14.06 -15.35
C ILE A 2 16.38 -15.41 -15.40
N THR A 3 17.09 -16.50 -15.09
CA THR A 3 16.59 -17.88 -15.23
C THR A 3 16.73 -18.63 -13.91
N ASP A 4 16.03 -19.75 -13.81
CA ASP A 4 16.22 -20.75 -12.76
C ASP A 4 15.97 -20.19 -11.34
N TYR A 5 14.77 -19.69 -11.13
CA TYR A 5 14.34 -19.16 -9.85
C TYR A 5 14.21 -20.24 -8.78
N PRO A 6 14.48 -19.93 -7.50
CA PRO A 6 14.21 -20.85 -6.38
C PRO A 6 12.74 -21.29 -6.32
N VAL A 7 12.54 -22.53 -5.88
CA VAL A 7 11.21 -23.14 -5.77
C VAL A 7 10.30 -22.33 -4.84
N GLU A 8 10.83 -21.80 -3.73
CA GLU A 8 10.10 -21.02 -2.74
C GLU A 8 9.50 -19.73 -3.31
N MET A 9 10.17 -19.15 -4.30
CA MET A 9 9.72 -17.92 -4.99
C MET A 9 8.80 -18.20 -6.18
N SER A 10 8.50 -19.46 -6.47
CA SER A 10 7.82 -19.84 -7.71
C SER A 10 6.79 -20.96 -7.48
N PRO A 11 5.74 -20.68 -6.69
CA PRO A 11 4.81 -21.74 -6.23
C PRO A 11 4.02 -22.43 -7.35
N LEU A 12 3.90 -21.81 -8.53
CA LEU A 12 3.14 -22.34 -9.68
C LEU A 12 4.05 -22.95 -10.77
N CYS A 13 5.36 -22.88 -10.57
CA CYS A 13 6.32 -23.32 -11.58
C CYS A 13 6.77 -24.75 -11.34
N LYS A 14 6.95 -25.51 -12.40
CA LYS A 14 7.51 -26.86 -12.35
C LYS A 14 8.97 -26.82 -11.89
N LYS A 15 9.38 -27.80 -11.07
CA LYS A 15 10.78 -27.97 -10.66
C LYS A 15 11.66 -28.15 -11.89
N HIS A 16 12.88 -27.59 -11.83
CA HIS A 16 13.88 -27.77 -12.85
C HIS A 16 14.27 -29.25 -12.91
N ARG A 17 14.43 -29.77 -14.15
CA ARG A 17 14.67 -31.21 -14.38
C ARG A 17 15.99 -31.72 -13.83
N ASP A 18 17.01 -30.87 -13.73
CA ASP A 18 18.34 -31.23 -13.27
C ASP A 18 18.65 -30.78 -11.84
N ASN A 19 17.88 -29.81 -11.31
CA ASN A 19 18.05 -29.30 -9.95
C ASN A 19 16.69 -29.04 -9.28
N PRO A 20 16.24 -29.89 -8.35
CA PRO A 20 14.91 -29.79 -7.73
C PRO A 20 14.74 -28.59 -6.81
N GLU A 21 15.79 -27.84 -6.45
CA GLU A 21 15.72 -26.62 -5.65
C GLU A 21 15.37 -25.40 -6.54
N LEU A 22 15.45 -25.54 -7.85
CA LEU A 22 15.14 -24.50 -8.82
C LEU A 22 13.88 -24.83 -9.61
N THR A 23 13.40 -23.85 -10.36
CA THR A 23 12.23 -23.97 -11.26
C THR A 23 12.60 -23.69 -12.72
N GLU A 24 11.87 -24.29 -13.65
CA GLU A 24 11.97 -23.98 -15.08
C GLU A 24 11.25 -22.65 -15.38
N ARG A 25 11.84 -21.53 -14.93
CA ARG A 25 11.28 -20.18 -15.03
C ARG A 25 12.32 -19.21 -15.57
N PHE A 26 11.87 -18.24 -16.36
CA PHE A 26 12.68 -17.09 -16.70
C PHE A 26 11.86 -15.79 -16.68
N GLU A 27 12.55 -14.69 -16.45
CA GLU A 27 12.02 -13.35 -16.64
C GLU A 27 12.85 -12.59 -17.67
N LEU A 28 12.19 -11.89 -18.60
CA LEU A 28 12.81 -10.96 -19.51
C LEU A 28 12.85 -9.58 -18.85
N MET A 29 14.05 -9.14 -18.48
CA MET A 29 14.30 -7.83 -17.92
C MET A 29 14.72 -6.85 -19.02
N VAL A 30 14.03 -5.71 -19.12
CA VAL A 30 14.33 -4.64 -20.06
C VAL A 30 14.43 -3.32 -19.26
N ASN A 31 15.57 -2.66 -19.35
CA ASN A 31 15.84 -1.42 -18.64
C ASN A 31 15.49 -1.47 -17.13
N GLY A 32 15.89 -2.58 -16.46
CA GLY A 32 15.64 -2.79 -15.03
C GLY A 32 14.19 -3.11 -14.65
N LYS A 33 13.31 -3.34 -15.63
CA LYS A 33 11.91 -3.71 -15.40
C LYS A 33 11.61 -5.06 -16.04
N GLU A 34 10.86 -5.91 -15.33
CA GLU A 34 10.33 -7.15 -15.90
C GLU A 34 9.34 -6.80 -17.02
N LEU A 35 9.60 -7.31 -18.21
CA LEU A 35 8.72 -7.21 -19.38
C LEU A 35 7.88 -8.46 -19.58
N ALA A 36 8.50 -9.63 -19.40
CA ALA A 36 7.83 -10.92 -19.53
C ALA A 36 8.32 -11.90 -18.47
N ASN A 37 7.42 -12.80 -18.07
CA ASN A 37 7.66 -13.90 -17.16
C ASN A 37 7.12 -15.18 -17.79
N ALA A 38 7.90 -16.24 -17.81
CA ALA A 38 7.51 -17.50 -18.44
C ALA A 38 8.06 -18.68 -17.65
N TYR A 39 7.31 -19.78 -17.61
CA TYR A 39 7.72 -20.98 -16.91
C TYR A 39 7.00 -22.24 -17.44
N SER A 40 7.59 -23.40 -17.13
CA SER A 40 6.89 -24.67 -17.25
C SER A 40 5.84 -24.75 -16.13
N GLU A 41 4.60 -24.96 -16.50
CA GLU A 41 3.47 -25.02 -15.55
C GLU A 41 3.61 -26.25 -14.63
N LEU A 42 3.39 -26.05 -13.34
CA LEU A 42 3.28 -27.14 -12.39
C LEU A 42 1.96 -27.88 -12.61
N ASN A 43 2.03 -29.10 -13.11
CA ASN A 43 0.87 -29.92 -13.48
C ASN A 43 0.65 -31.13 -12.57
N ASP A 44 1.38 -31.23 -11.45
CA ASP A 44 1.17 -32.23 -10.42
C ASP A 44 0.31 -31.64 -9.28
N PRO A 45 -0.94 -32.15 -9.07
CA PRO A 45 -1.82 -31.60 -8.04
C PRO A 45 -1.30 -31.83 -6.62
N ILE A 46 -0.48 -32.88 -6.38
CA ILE A 46 0.07 -33.16 -5.05
C ILE A 46 1.17 -32.14 -4.72
N ASP A 47 2.15 -31.97 -5.61
CA ASP A 47 3.22 -30.96 -5.47
C ASP A 47 2.59 -29.54 -5.37
N GLN A 48 1.57 -29.25 -6.16
CA GLN A 48 0.89 -27.95 -6.10
C GLN A 48 0.23 -27.68 -4.74
N ARG A 49 -0.42 -28.66 -4.17
CA ARG A 49 -1.02 -28.54 -2.83
C ARG A 49 0.04 -28.29 -1.77
N GLU A 50 1.15 -29.06 -1.80
CA GLU A 50 2.25 -28.91 -0.84
C GLU A 50 2.84 -27.50 -0.92
N ARG A 51 3.01 -26.94 -2.12
CA ARG A 51 3.50 -25.57 -2.31
C ARG A 51 2.56 -24.52 -1.76
N PHE A 52 1.26 -24.66 -1.96
CA PHE A 52 0.29 -23.75 -1.35
C PHE A 52 0.31 -23.81 0.18
N GLU A 53 0.47 -24.99 0.76
CA GLU A 53 0.60 -25.16 2.21
C GLU A 53 1.89 -24.48 2.74
N GLU A 54 2.97 -24.51 1.99
CA GLU A 54 4.20 -23.78 2.31
C GLU A 54 4.01 -22.26 2.23
N GLN A 55 3.31 -21.77 1.21
CA GLN A 55 2.98 -20.34 1.08
C GLN A 55 2.13 -19.85 2.27
N VAL A 56 1.15 -20.61 2.74
CA VAL A 56 0.38 -20.25 3.94
C VAL A 56 1.28 -20.12 5.16
N LYS A 57 2.26 -21.01 5.35
CA LYS A 57 3.23 -20.90 6.45
C LYS A 57 4.11 -19.65 6.35
N LEU A 58 4.40 -19.16 5.13
CA LEU A 58 5.11 -17.90 4.92
C LEU A 58 4.22 -16.70 5.27
N SER A 59 2.96 -16.72 4.88
CA SER A 59 1.98 -15.70 5.25
C SER A 59 1.83 -15.56 6.77
N GLU A 60 1.77 -16.68 7.50
CA GLU A 60 1.72 -16.66 8.97
C GLU A 60 2.98 -16.04 9.62
N LYS A 61 4.10 -16.01 8.90
CA LYS A 61 5.34 -15.36 9.32
C LYS A 61 5.45 -13.87 8.92
N GLY A 62 4.41 -13.34 8.27
CA GLY A 62 4.32 -11.92 7.89
C GLY A 62 4.70 -11.62 6.44
N ASP A 63 4.71 -12.61 5.56
CA ASP A 63 4.85 -12.39 4.12
C ASP A 63 3.48 -12.03 3.52
N ASP A 64 3.31 -10.75 3.20
CA ASP A 64 2.04 -10.21 2.64
C ASP A 64 1.82 -10.60 1.17
N GLU A 65 2.84 -11.12 0.48
CA GLU A 65 2.77 -11.57 -0.92
C GLU A 65 2.48 -13.07 -1.05
N ALA A 66 2.49 -13.81 0.07
CA ALA A 66 2.27 -15.26 0.07
C ALA A 66 0.83 -15.62 -0.36
N MET A 67 0.74 -16.67 -1.16
CA MET A 67 -0.52 -17.14 -1.72
C MET A 67 -1.36 -17.92 -0.72
N PHE A 68 -2.68 -17.83 -0.85
CA PHE A 68 -3.63 -18.72 -0.15
C PHE A 68 -3.81 -20.04 -0.89
N ILE A 69 -4.38 -21.05 -0.21
CA ILE A 69 -4.68 -22.34 -0.85
C ILE A 69 -5.91 -22.19 -1.75
N ASP A 70 -5.73 -22.35 -3.05
CA ASP A 70 -6.82 -22.43 -4.01
C ASP A 70 -7.16 -23.91 -4.28
N LEU A 71 -8.16 -24.40 -3.57
CA LEU A 71 -8.59 -25.79 -3.69
C LEU A 71 -9.26 -26.09 -5.03
N ASP A 72 -9.91 -25.11 -5.64
CA ASP A 72 -10.56 -25.29 -6.96
C ASP A 72 -9.48 -25.40 -8.05
N PHE A 73 -8.40 -24.63 -7.93
CA PHE A 73 -7.25 -24.75 -8.80
C PHE A 73 -6.59 -26.14 -8.68
N VAL A 74 -6.30 -26.60 -7.45
CA VAL A 74 -5.73 -27.96 -7.22
C VAL A 74 -6.65 -29.02 -7.82
N ARG A 75 -7.96 -28.92 -7.56
CA ARG A 75 -8.95 -29.84 -8.14
C ARG A 75 -8.96 -29.83 -9.65
N SER A 76 -8.78 -28.68 -10.29
CA SER A 76 -8.68 -28.59 -11.75
C SER A 76 -7.50 -29.37 -12.31
N LEU A 77 -6.36 -29.38 -11.61
CA LEU A 77 -5.19 -30.17 -11.98
C LEU A 77 -5.43 -31.69 -11.85
N GLU A 78 -6.29 -32.12 -10.92
CA GLU A 78 -6.66 -33.54 -10.77
C GLU A 78 -7.39 -34.11 -11.98
N TYR A 79 -8.05 -33.26 -12.80
CA TYR A 79 -8.64 -33.69 -14.07
C TYR A 79 -7.62 -33.93 -15.17
N GLY A 80 -6.39 -33.49 -14.97
CA GLY A 80 -5.25 -33.69 -15.84
C GLY A 80 -4.90 -32.44 -16.64
N MET A 81 -3.67 -31.98 -16.47
CA MET A 81 -3.05 -30.93 -17.26
C MET A 81 -1.86 -31.50 -18.04
N PRO A 82 -1.83 -31.40 -19.38
CA PRO A 82 -0.67 -31.88 -20.14
C PRO A 82 0.56 -31.02 -19.85
N PRO A 83 1.78 -31.51 -20.17
CA PRO A 83 2.98 -30.68 -20.13
C PRO A 83 2.76 -29.40 -20.93
N THR A 84 2.84 -28.26 -20.24
CA THR A 84 2.50 -26.95 -20.78
C THR A 84 3.53 -25.94 -20.29
N SER A 85 3.81 -24.93 -21.08
CA SER A 85 4.51 -23.72 -20.65
C SER A 85 3.64 -22.51 -20.89
N GLY A 86 3.68 -21.57 -19.95
CA GLY A 86 2.97 -20.31 -20.03
C GLY A 86 3.92 -19.12 -20.10
N MET A 87 3.47 -18.02 -20.68
CA MET A 87 4.20 -16.75 -20.70
C MET A 87 3.24 -15.58 -20.53
N GLY A 88 3.54 -14.71 -19.57
CA GLY A 88 2.91 -13.41 -19.42
C GLY A 88 3.81 -12.31 -19.97
N ILE A 89 3.23 -11.39 -20.75
CA ILE A 89 3.92 -10.20 -21.26
C ILE A 89 3.15 -8.97 -20.78
N GLY A 90 3.85 -8.04 -20.13
CA GLY A 90 3.27 -6.76 -19.70
C GLY A 90 3.08 -5.82 -20.89
N ILE A 91 1.88 -5.80 -21.46
CA ILE A 91 1.58 -4.98 -22.66
C ILE A 91 1.74 -3.48 -22.37
N ASP A 92 1.36 -2.99 -21.21
CA ASP A 92 1.57 -1.59 -20.84
C ASP A 92 3.06 -1.26 -20.76
N ARG A 93 3.87 -2.14 -20.18
CA ARG A 93 5.34 -1.98 -20.16
C ARG A 93 5.94 -2.03 -21.56
N LEU A 94 5.45 -2.93 -22.43
CA LEU A 94 5.85 -2.98 -23.82
C LEU A 94 5.53 -1.66 -24.54
N CYS A 95 4.33 -1.11 -24.33
CA CYS A 95 3.95 0.18 -24.88
C CYS A 95 4.89 1.30 -24.38
N MET A 96 5.21 1.33 -23.07
CA MET A 96 6.18 2.30 -22.53
C MET A 96 7.52 2.25 -23.27
N PHE A 97 8.06 1.04 -23.53
CA PHE A 97 9.33 0.89 -24.23
C PHE A 97 9.24 1.31 -25.70
N LEU A 98 8.19 0.90 -26.40
CA LEU A 98 8.01 1.22 -27.83
C LEU A 98 7.77 2.71 -28.07
N THR A 99 7.15 3.41 -27.11
CA THR A 99 6.84 4.84 -27.20
C THR A 99 7.81 5.74 -26.43
N ASN A 100 8.84 5.13 -25.81
CA ASN A 100 9.84 5.82 -24.98
C ASN A 100 9.24 6.64 -23.82
N ASN A 101 8.19 6.11 -23.20
CA ASN A 101 7.56 6.73 -22.04
C ASN A 101 8.12 6.12 -20.73
N SER A 102 8.42 6.94 -19.74
CA SER A 102 9.01 6.51 -18.47
C SER A 102 7.99 6.05 -17.45
N SER A 103 6.74 6.52 -17.57
CA SER A 103 5.63 6.25 -16.64
C SER A 103 4.52 5.44 -17.30
N ILE A 104 4.01 4.45 -16.59
CA ILE A 104 2.86 3.64 -17.03
C ILE A 104 1.58 4.49 -17.19
N GLN A 105 1.44 5.59 -16.45
CA GLN A 105 0.30 6.48 -16.54
C GLN A 105 0.18 7.16 -17.92
N GLU A 106 1.30 7.29 -18.64
CA GLU A 106 1.33 7.91 -19.97
C GLU A 106 0.82 6.99 -21.08
N VAL A 107 0.76 5.69 -20.82
CA VAL A 107 0.28 4.68 -21.79
C VAL A 107 -1.09 4.11 -21.43
N LEU A 108 -1.60 4.36 -20.23
CA LEU A 108 -2.94 3.95 -19.80
C LEU A 108 -3.97 5.00 -20.18
N PHE A 109 -5.09 4.58 -20.80
CA PHE A 109 -6.20 5.48 -21.12
C PHE A 109 -6.91 6.02 -19.88
N PHE A 110 -7.00 5.21 -18.80
CA PHE A 110 -7.69 5.55 -17.56
C PHE A 110 -6.85 5.13 -16.36
N PRO A 111 -5.70 5.81 -16.09
CA PRO A 111 -4.87 5.47 -14.96
C PRO A 111 -5.59 5.75 -13.65
N GLN A 112 -5.49 4.82 -12.71
CA GLN A 112 -5.97 5.07 -11.35
C GLN A 112 -5.04 6.09 -10.67
N MET A 113 -5.61 7.25 -10.32
CA MET A 113 -4.91 8.31 -9.63
C MET A 113 -5.33 8.34 -8.17
N ARG A 114 -4.41 8.69 -7.27
CA ARG A 114 -4.81 8.99 -5.90
C ARG A 114 -5.78 10.17 -5.93
N PRO A 115 -6.90 10.10 -5.18
CA PRO A 115 -7.80 11.25 -5.06
C PRO A 115 -6.99 12.48 -4.62
N GLU A 116 -7.17 13.59 -5.30
CA GLU A 116 -6.64 14.85 -4.82
C GLU A 116 -7.24 15.13 -3.45
N VAL A 117 -6.41 15.18 -2.43
CA VAL A 117 -6.81 15.69 -1.13
C VAL A 117 -6.99 17.20 -1.33
N LYS A 118 -8.21 17.62 -1.73
CA LYS A 118 -8.52 19.04 -1.74
C LYS A 118 -8.32 19.56 -0.33
N PRO A 119 -7.50 20.59 -0.13
CA PRO A 119 -7.37 21.19 1.19
C PRO A 119 -8.77 21.58 1.62
N VAL A 120 -9.27 20.98 2.69
CA VAL A 120 -10.54 21.34 3.28
C VAL A 120 -10.39 22.83 3.64
N LYS A 121 -11.10 23.72 2.95
CA LYS A 121 -11.18 25.11 3.36
C LYS A 121 -11.84 25.10 4.74
N LEU A 122 -11.03 25.21 5.76
CA LEU A 122 -11.48 25.31 7.15
C LEU A 122 -12.20 26.64 7.28
N GLU A 123 -13.52 26.60 7.17
CA GLU A 123 -14.35 27.75 7.53
C GLU A 123 -14.35 27.89 9.05
N LEU A 124 -13.45 28.73 9.53
CA LEU A 124 -13.34 29.08 10.93
C LEU A 124 -14.23 30.29 11.20
N SER A 125 -15.01 30.24 12.30
CA SER A 125 -15.68 31.40 12.83
C SER A 125 -14.65 32.44 13.30
N ASP A 126 -15.05 33.69 13.48
CA ASP A 126 -14.10 34.74 13.86
C ASP A 126 -13.43 34.46 15.22
N GLN A 127 -14.14 33.83 16.15
CA GLN A 127 -13.59 33.36 17.41
C GLN A 127 -12.60 32.20 17.27
N GLU A 128 -12.88 31.29 16.36
CA GLU A 128 -11.96 30.18 16.02
C GLU A 128 -10.71 30.70 15.32
N LYS A 129 -10.81 31.72 14.46
CA LYS A 129 -9.67 32.37 13.81
C LYS A 129 -8.74 33.02 14.82
N GLU A 130 -9.27 33.74 15.81
CA GLU A 130 -8.48 34.39 16.84
C GLU A 130 -7.62 33.40 17.62
N ILE A 131 -8.21 32.28 18.07
CA ILE A 131 -7.47 31.19 18.74
C ILE A 131 -6.44 30.56 17.80
N HIS A 132 -6.84 30.29 16.56
CA HIS A 132 -5.97 29.66 15.58
C HIS A 132 -4.75 30.53 15.24
N GLU A 133 -4.91 31.86 15.13
CA GLU A 133 -3.79 32.77 14.85
C GLU A 133 -2.77 32.80 15.98
N ILE A 134 -3.22 32.78 17.23
CA ILE A 134 -2.32 32.70 18.38
C ILE A 134 -1.53 31.39 18.38
N LEU A 135 -2.24 30.28 18.15
CA LEU A 135 -1.61 28.97 18.05
C LEU A 135 -0.64 28.85 16.87
N LYS A 136 -0.96 29.48 15.75
CA LYS A 136 -0.08 29.50 14.57
C LYS A 136 1.27 30.20 14.84
N LYS A 137 1.28 31.17 15.74
CA LYS A 137 2.52 31.86 16.15
C LYS A 137 3.34 31.07 17.16
N LYS A 138 2.69 30.28 18.03
CA LYS A 138 3.32 29.57 19.15
C LYS A 138 3.48 28.07 18.95
N ASN A 139 2.84 27.47 17.95
CA ASN A 139 2.70 26.05 17.67
C ASN A 139 2.11 25.21 18.83
N LYS A 140 2.52 25.48 20.06
CA LYS A 140 2.05 24.84 21.29
C LYS A 140 2.13 25.85 22.43
N CYS A 141 1.12 25.91 23.27
CA CYS A 141 1.12 26.76 24.48
C CYS A 141 0.24 26.14 25.57
N GLU A 142 0.42 26.63 26.81
CA GLU A 142 -0.46 26.22 27.93
C GLU A 142 -1.88 26.77 27.72
N LEU A 143 -2.91 25.96 28.08
CA LEU A 143 -4.32 26.31 27.91
C LEU A 143 -4.67 27.63 28.65
N LYS A 144 -4.07 27.85 29.84
CA LYS A 144 -4.28 29.07 30.62
C LYS A 144 -3.71 30.30 29.92
N GLU A 145 -2.53 30.19 29.36
CA GLU A 145 -1.87 31.24 28.59
C GLU A 145 -2.68 31.58 27.33
N LEU A 146 -3.12 30.57 26.59
CA LEU A 146 -3.97 30.74 25.41
C LEU A 146 -5.27 31.44 25.76
N ARG A 147 -5.90 31.06 26.90
CA ARG A 147 -7.15 31.67 27.39
C ARG A 147 -6.97 33.14 27.75
N SER A 148 -5.86 33.52 28.37
CA SER A 148 -5.58 34.92 28.73
C SER A 148 -5.24 35.82 27.53
N GLY A 149 -4.83 35.21 26.40
CA GLY A 149 -4.49 35.91 25.17
C GLY A 149 -5.68 36.27 24.26
N VAL A 150 -6.92 35.87 24.63
CA VAL A 150 -8.12 36.11 23.81
C VAL A 150 -9.19 36.85 24.62
N GLU A 151 -9.82 37.84 23.98
CA GLU A 151 -10.91 38.64 24.59
C GLU A 151 -12.29 38.08 24.18
N MET A 152 -12.72 37.00 24.84
CA MET A 152 -14.05 36.42 24.59
C MET A 152 -14.66 35.85 25.86
N SER A 153 -15.99 35.72 25.88
CA SER A 153 -16.72 35.12 26.99
C SER A 153 -16.38 33.63 27.16
N ASN A 154 -16.53 33.09 28.37
CA ASN A 154 -16.29 31.65 28.61
C ASN A 154 -17.12 30.74 27.71
N LYS A 155 -18.39 31.09 27.47
CA LYS A 155 -19.28 30.33 26.59
C LYS A 155 -18.78 30.32 25.11
N ALA A 156 -18.27 31.47 24.63
CA ALA A 156 -17.70 31.61 23.29
C ALA A 156 -16.40 30.82 23.16
N TRP A 157 -15.54 30.88 24.17
CA TRP A 157 -14.32 30.13 24.28
C TRP A 157 -14.56 28.61 24.19
N ASP A 158 -15.44 28.07 25.01
CA ASP A 158 -15.74 26.64 25.04
C ASP A 158 -16.31 26.17 23.70
N LYS A 159 -17.15 27.00 23.07
CA LYS A 159 -17.70 26.70 21.74
C LYS A 159 -16.59 26.67 20.66
N ALA A 160 -15.70 27.65 20.68
CA ALA A 160 -14.62 27.77 19.70
C ALA A 160 -13.58 26.63 19.87
N MET A 161 -13.19 26.32 21.10
CA MET A 161 -12.26 25.22 21.39
C MET A 161 -12.82 23.85 20.96
N LYS A 162 -14.10 23.58 21.27
CA LYS A 162 -14.80 22.39 20.82
C LYS A 162 -14.92 22.34 19.29
N GLY A 163 -15.20 23.47 18.65
CA GLY A 163 -15.26 23.59 17.18
C GLY A 163 -13.95 23.27 16.52
N LEU A 164 -12.85 23.88 16.97
CA LEU A 164 -11.51 23.64 16.47
C LEU A 164 -11.05 22.20 16.67
N SER A 165 -11.33 21.61 17.83
CA SER A 165 -11.04 20.21 18.12
C SER A 165 -11.83 19.26 17.21
N LYS A 166 -13.12 19.50 17.01
CA LYS A 166 -13.98 18.70 16.12
C LYS A 166 -13.55 18.81 14.65
N LYS A 167 -13.03 19.96 14.24
CA LYS A 167 -12.49 20.20 12.89
C LYS A 167 -11.08 19.62 12.70
N GLY A 168 -10.48 19.02 13.73
CA GLY A 168 -9.14 18.44 13.67
C GLY A 168 -8.04 19.50 13.54
N VAL A 169 -8.25 20.72 14.00
CA VAL A 169 -7.29 21.84 13.89
C VAL A 169 -6.34 21.87 15.07
N LEU A 170 -6.83 21.48 16.26
CA LEU A 170 -6.02 21.46 17.47
C LEU A 170 -6.24 20.17 18.29
N LYS A 171 -5.23 19.87 19.09
CA LYS A 171 -5.26 18.79 20.08
C LYS A 171 -4.92 19.36 21.46
N VAL A 172 -5.70 18.94 22.45
CA VAL A 172 -5.42 19.24 23.87
C VAL A 172 -4.75 18.01 24.47
N SER A 173 -3.57 18.19 25.09
CA SER A 173 -2.84 17.15 25.81
C SER A 173 -2.62 17.59 27.26
N LYS A 174 -2.56 16.62 28.17
CA LYS A 174 -2.16 16.85 29.57
C LYS A 174 -0.70 16.42 29.71
N GLU A 175 0.14 17.34 30.14
CA GLU A 175 1.54 17.10 30.42
C GLU A 175 1.82 17.58 31.85
N ASP A 176 2.35 16.70 32.66
CA ASP A 176 2.47 16.90 34.10
C ASP A 176 1.15 17.32 34.75
N GLU A 177 1.07 18.49 35.37
CA GLU A 177 -0.15 19.03 35.98
C GLU A 177 -0.88 20.09 35.12
N SER A 178 -0.34 20.40 33.94
CA SER A 178 -0.85 21.43 33.03
C SER A 178 -1.49 20.86 31.76
N LEU A 179 -2.45 21.62 31.20
CA LEU A 179 -3.07 21.32 29.91
C LEU A 179 -2.41 22.16 28.82
N TYR A 180 -2.00 21.52 27.75
CA TYR A 180 -1.38 22.14 26.58
C TYR A 180 -2.29 21.99 25.35
N VAL A 181 -2.24 23.00 24.49
CA VAL A 181 -2.92 23.03 23.21
C VAL A 181 -1.88 23.17 22.10
N ALA A 182 -1.97 22.31 21.09
CA ALA A 182 -1.11 22.34 19.92
C ALA A 182 -1.94 22.31 18.64
N LEU A 183 -1.44 22.94 17.57
CA LEU A 183 -1.95 22.73 16.21
C LEU A 183 -1.64 21.30 15.72
N LEU A 184 -2.55 20.74 14.92
CA LEU A 184 -2.37 19.44 14.23
C LEU A 184 -1.92 19.63 12.81
#